data_1888d71aeb0c5abbe4e105a17f8d41f6
#
_entry.id   1888d71aeb0c5abbe4e105a17f8d41f6
#
_cell.length_a   1.000
_cell.length_b   1.000
_cell.length_c   1.000
_cell.angle_alpha   90.00
_cell.angle_beta   90.00
_cell.angle_gamma   90.00
#
_symmetry.space_group_name_H-M   'P 1'
#
loop_
_entity.id
_entity.type
_entity.pdbx_description
1 polymer ?
#
loop_
_entity_poly.entity_id
_entity_poly.type
_entity_poly.pdbx_seq_one_letter_code
_entity_poly.pdbx_strand_id
1 'polypeptide(L)'
;MWNGYVRSDNWKNVLPSKELAEAFLAMMQLMSLRQAWIGDWEPDFYMNMASNWGIEYEPNSGSFSIENHCRINGGGLTFPTREMTKDFMNCFKDLLEIAKPLI
;
A
#
# COMPACT_ATOMS: atom_id res chain seq x y z
N MET A 1 0.70 -11.51 -27.55
CA MET A 1 0.27 -11.00 -27.43
C MET A 1 -0.48 -10.99 -27.01
N TRP A 2 -0.56 -11.02 -26.39
CA TRP A 2 -1.45 -10.63 -26.18
C TRP A 2 -1.86 -10.02 -27.07
N ASN A 3 -1.69 -10.27 -27.88
CA ASN A 3 -2.06 -9.96 -28.67
C ASN A 3 -2.05 -9.50 -29.24
N GLY A 4 -1.66 -9.81 -29.16
CA GLY A 4 -1.55 -9.29 -29.65
C GLY A 4 -2.07 -8.83 -29.87
N TYR A 5 -1.92 -9.52 -29.56
CA TYR A 5 -2.71 -8.44 -29.68
C TYR A 5 -3.34 -8.12 -28.39
N VAL A 6 -2.95 -7.10 -27.86
CA VAL A 6 -3.74 -6.47 -26.84
C VAL A 6 -4.28 -5.24 -27.46
N ARG A 7 -5.55 -5.18 -27.64
CA ARG A 7 -6.17 -3.97 -28.08
C ARG A 7 -6.15 -2.96 -26.95
N SER A 8 -6.12 -1.70 -27.31
CA SER A 8 -6.02 -0.64 -26.33
C SER A 8 -7.15 -0.65 -25.30
N ASP A 9 -8.32 -1.13 -25.67
CA ASP A 9 -9.45 -1.21 -24.73
C ASP A 9 -9.40 -2.44 -23.83
N ASN A 10 -8.48 -3.39 -24.06
CA ASN A 10 -8.36 -4.55 -23.19
C ASN A 10 -7.82 -4.19 -21.81
N TRP A 11 -6.86 -3.31 -21.75
CA TRP A 11 -6.33 -2.89 -20.46
C TRP A 11 -7.37 -2.10 -19.66
N LYS A 12 -8.32 -1.46 -20.32
CA LYS A 12 -9.43 -0.79 -19.65
C LYS A 12 -10.35 -1.79 -18.96
N ASN A 13 -10.42 -3.01 -19.48
CA ASN A 13 -11.18 -4.06 -18.82
C ASN A 13 -10.44 -4.63 -17.63
N VAL A 14 -9.11 -4.58 -17.65
CA VAL A 14 -8.27 -5.00 -16.52
C VAL A 14 -8.30 -3.95 -15.42
N LEU A 15 -8.29 -2.68 -15.79
CA LEU A 15 -8.41 -1.55 -14.87
C LEU A 15 -9.74 -0.84 -15.16
N PRO A 16 -10.85 -1.38 -14.60
CA PRO A 16 -12.18 -0.93 -15.02
C PRO A 16 -12.53 0.50 -14.62
N SER A 17 -11.76 1.13 -13.74
CA SER A 17 -12.09 2.48 -13.32
C SER A 17 -10.85 3.38 -13.30
N LYS A 18 -11.09 4.65 -13.52
CA LYS A 18 -10.08 5.68 -13.36
C LYS A 18 -9.56 5.70 -11.93
N GLU A 19 -10.46 5.48 -10.97
CA GLU A 19 -10.11 5.46 -9.55
C GLU A 19 -9.09 4.38 -9.24
N LEU A 20 -9.24 3.20 -9.84
CA LEU A 20 -8.31 2.11 -9.61
C LEU A 20 -6.95 2.42 -10.22
N ALA A 21 -6.93 3.03 -11.41
CA ALA A 21 -5.66 3.44 -12.03
C ALA A 21 -4.94 4.48 -11.19
N GLU A 22 -5.68 5.43 -10.64
CA GLU A 22 -5.11 6.45 -9.75
C GLU A 22 -4.61 5.83 -8.46
N ALA A 23 -5.33 4.83 -7.95
CA ALA A 23 -4.91 4.11 -6.74
C ALA A 23 -3.59 3.39 -6.95
N PHE A 24 -3.38 2.76 -8.10
CA PHE A 24 -2.11 2.13 -8.44
C PHE A 24 -0.97 3.14 -8.44
N LEU A 25 -1.17 4.28 -9.06
CA LEU A 25 -0.14 5.31 -9.10
C LEU A 25 0.19 5.81 -7.71
N ALA A 26 -0.83 6.09 -6.91
CA ALA A 26 -0.63 6.54 -5.53
C ALA A 26 0.09 5.48 -4.70
N MET A 27 -0.24 4.21 -4.89
CA MET A 27 0.41 3.12 -4.17
C MET A 27 1.88 3.02 -4.52
N MET A 28 2.23 3.16 -5.81
CA MET A 28 3.63 3.17 -6.23
C MET A 28 4.39 4.32 -5.58
N GLN A 29 3.78 5.49 -5.51
CA GLN A 29 4.40 6.64 -4.85
C GLN A 29 4.60 6.40 -3.36
N LEU A 30 3.59 5.82 -2.70
CA LEU A 30 3.69 5.47 -1.28
C LEU A 30 4.80 4.47 -1.01
N MET A 31 4.95 3.47 -1.87
CA MET A 31 6.00 2.48 -1.71
C MET A 31 7.39 3.08 -1.90
N SER A 32 7.53 4.02 -2.82
CA SER A 32 8.80 4.75 -3.00
C SER A 32 9.13 5.60 -1.78
N LEU A 33 8.14 6.30 -1.25
CA LEU A 33 8.31 7.12 -0.05
C LEU A 33 8.63 6.25 1.15
N ARG A 34 7.94 5.13 1.29
CA ARG A 34 8.22 4.17 2.35
C ARG A 34 9.65 3.69 2.30
N GLN A 35 10.15 3.37 1.11
CA GLN A 35 11.51 2.89 0.95
C GLN A 35 12.52 3.93 1.45
N ALA A 36 12.27 5.20 1.16
CA ALA A 36 13.13 6.27 1.64
C ALA A 36 13.09 6.39 3.17
N TRP A 37 11.95 6.12 3.78
CA TRP A 37 11.78 6.22 5.22
C TRP A 37 12.43 5.07 5.99
N ILE A 38 12.32 3.85 5.47
CA ILE A 38 12.77 2.66 6.20
C ILE A 38 14.23 2.27 5.91
N GLY A 39 14.81 2.82 4.84
CA GLY A 39 16.18 2.47 4.46
C GLY A 39 16.32 1.00 4.12
N ASP A 40 17.26 0.33 4.76
CA ASP A 40 17.56 -1.08 4.50
C ASP A 40 16.72 -2.06 5.35
N TRP A 41 15.83 -1.55 6.17
CA TRP A 41 15.00 -2.41 7.00
C TRP A 41 14.07 -3.28 6.13
N GLU A 42 13.97 -4.55 6.53
CA GLU A 42 13.03 -5.49 5.90
C GLU A 42 12.14 -6.12 6.95
N PRO A 43 10.87 -6.35 6.64
CA PRO A 43 9.97 -7.00 7.59
C PRO A 43 10.34 -8.46 7.80
N ASP A 44 10.12 -8.94 9.02
CA ASP A 44 10.34 -10.34 9.38
C ASP A 44 8.99 -11.03 9.48
N PHE A 45 8.70 -11.88 8.50
CA PHE A 45 7.42 -12.59 8.46
C PHE A 45 7.49 -13.98 9.08
N TYR A 46 8.66 -14.40 9.56
CA TYR A 46 8.87 -15.76 10.03
C TYR A 46 9.19 -15.86 11.52
N MET A 47 10.14 -15.06 11.97
CA MET A 47 10.69 -15.21 13.33
C MET A 47 10.10 -14.23 14.33
N ASN A 48 9.89 -13.00 13.89
CA ASN A 48 9.45 -11.95 14.81
C ASN A 48 8.46 -11.01 14.09
N MET A 49 7.26 -11.50 13.86
CA MET A 49 6.22 -10.71 13.20
C MET A 49 5.80 -9.51 14.03
N ALA A 50 6.05 -9.56 15.35
CA ALA A 50 5.72 -8.43 16.22
C ALA A 50 6.55 -7.18 15.93
N SER A 51 7.65 -7.32 15.18
CA SER A 51 8.46 -6.17 14.75
C SER A 51 7.91 -5.49 13.51
N ASN A 52 6.85 -6.03 12.92
CA ASN A 52 6.27 -5.49 11.69
C ASN A 52 5.04 -4.66 12.02
N TRP A 53 5.03 -3.41 11.60
CA TRP A 53 3.90 -2.50 11.77
C TRP A 53 3.42 -2.07 10.40
N GLY A 54 2.13 -1.94 10.23
CA GLY A 54 1.60 -1.61 8.93
C GLY A 54 0.34 -0.77 8.98
N ILE A 55 -0.01 -0.24 7.82
CA ILE A 55 -1.21 0.56 7.64
C ILE A 55 -2.26 -0.32 6.97
N GLU A 56 -3.45 -0.38 7.57
CA GLU A 56 -4.58 -1.10 7.02
C GLU A 56 -5.79 -0.18 6.90
N TYR A 57 -6.63 -0.49 5.95
CA TYR A 57 -7.84 0.27 5.71
C TYR A 57 -9.05 -0.58 6.09
N GLU A 58 -9.95 0.00 6.88
CA GLU A 58 -11.20 -0.64 7.28
C GLU A 58 -12.34 -0.05 6.46
N PRO A 59 -12.86 -0.79 5.47
CA PRO A 59 -13.90 -0.24 4.58
C PRO A 59 -15.21 0.10 5.30
N ASN A 60 -15.55 -0.64 6.36
CA ASN A 60 -16.80 -0.42 7.05
C ASN A 60 -16.84 0.91 7.80
N SER A 61 -15.71 1.31 8.36
CA SER A 61 -15.61 2.59 9.07
C SER A 61 -15.03 3.71 8.22
N GLY A 62 -14.41 3.35 7.08
CA GLY A 62 -13.75 4.33 6.21
C GLY A 62 -12.49 4.90 6.81
N SER A 63 -11.85 4.19 7.73
CA SER A 63 -10.68 4.72 8.43
C SER A 63 -9.46 3.83 8.25
N PHE A 64 -8.29 4.45 8.43
CA PHE A 64 -7.02 3.74 8.44
C PHE A 64 -6.63 3.40 9.86
N SER A 65 -5.96 2.28 10.04
CA SER A 65 -5.46 1.86 11.34
C SER A 65 -4.02 1.42 11.24
N ILE A 66 -3.34 1.42 12.38
CA ILE A 66 -1.96 0.94 12.49
C ILE A 66 -2.04 -0.42 13.16
N GLU A 67 -1.54 -1.45 12.47
CA GLU A 67 -1.62 -2.81 12.94
C GLU A 67 -0.24 -3.38 13.17
N ASN A 68 -0.11 -4.13 14.26
CA ASN A 68 1.08 -4.91 14.55
C ASN A 68 0.93 -6.29 13.91
N HIS A 69 2.02 -7.02 13.82
CA HIS A 69 2.04 -8.34 13.18
C HIS A 69 1.59 -8.31 11.72
N CYS A 70 1.86 -7.20 11.05
CA CYS A 70 1.40 -7.00 9.69
C CYS A 70 2.01 -8.02 8.76
N ARG A 71 1.19 -8.56 7.89
CA ARG A 71 1.61 -9.52 6.88
C ARG A 71 1.86 -8.83 5.55
N ILE A 72 2.34 -9.62 4.61
CA ILE A 72 2.65 -9.13 3.27
C ILE A 72 1.44 -8.52 2.58
N ASN A 73 0.25 -9.03 2.87
CA ASN A 73 -0.98 -8.52 2.29
C ASN A 73 -1.43 -7.20 2.91
N GLY A 74 -0.67 -6.66 3.82
CA GLY A 74 -0.88 -5.29 4.30
C GLY A 74 -0.43 -4.25 3.29
N GLY A 75 -0.50 -4.58 2.00
CA GLY A 75 -0.22 -3.63 0.93
C GLY A 75 1.24 -3.27 0.76
N GLY A 76 2.12 -3.91 1.47
CA GLY A 76 3.54 -3.58 1.42
C GLY A 76 3.92 -2.33 2.21
N LEU A 77 2.98 -1.72 2.89
CA LEU A 77 3.25 -0.53 3.70
C LEU A 77 3.54 -0.95 5.14
N THR A 78 4.70 -1.55 5.32
CA THR A 78 5.17 -2.03 6.63
C THR A 78 6.37 -1.24 7.09
N PHE A 79 6.51 -1.11 8.41
CA PHE A 79 7.49 -0.24 9.04
C PHE A 79 8.04 -0.92 10.29
N PRO A 80 9.25 -0.52 10.73
CA PRO A 80 9.86 -1.14 11.91
C PRO A 80 9.26 -0.72 13.24
N THR A 81 8.61 0.44 13.31
CA THR A 81 8.02 0.92 14.57
C THR A 81 6.64 1.51 14.34
N ARG A 82 5.86 1.53 15.41
CA ARG A 82 4.52 2.13 15.38
C ARG A 82 4.61 3.64 15.12
N GLU A 83 5.58 4.29 15.73
CA GLU A 83 5.78 5.74 15.60
C GLU A 83 6.07 6.12 14.15
N MET A 84 6.93 5.37 13.50
CA MET A 84 7.25 5.62 12.10
C MET A 84 6.03 5.41 11.22
N THR A 85 5.25 4.37 11.49
CA THR A 85 4.00 4.11 10.76
C THR A 85 3.03 5.27 10.91
N LYS A 86 2.88 5.78 12.12
CA LYS A 86 2.00 6.89 12.42
C LYS A 86 2.44 8.16 11.71
N ASP A 87 3.72 8.45 11.75
CA ASP A 87 4.27 9.63 11.08
C ASP A 87 4.08 9.56 9.57
N PHE A 88 4.34 8.40 9.00
CA PHE A 88 4.14 8.18 7.57
C PHE A 88 2.67 8.39 7.19
N MET A 89 1.78 7.83 7.98
CA MET A 89 0.34 7.95 7.74
C MET A 89 -0.11 9.40 7.80
N ASN A 90 0.42 10.18 8.74
CA ASN A 90 0.07 11.59 8.88
C ASN A 90 0.65 12.43 7.75
N CYS A 91 1.86 12.12 7.31
CA CYS A 91 2.52 12.88 6.24
C CYS A 91 1.90 12.66 4.88
N PHE A 92 1.41 11.44 4.61
CA PHE A 92 0.97 11.08 3.27
C PHE A 92 -0.50 10.67 3.22
N LYS A 93 -1.29 11.31 4.03
CA LYS A 93 -2.71 11.02 4.17
C LYS A 93 -3.47 11.09 2.85
N ASP A 94 -3.17 12.09 2.04
CA ASP A 94 -3.86 12.29 0.77
C ASP A 94 -3.59 11.13 -0.20
N LEU A 95 -2.35 10.67 -0.26
CA LEU A 95 -2.00 9.53 -1.10
C LEU A 95 -2.66 8.25 -0.59
N LEU A 96 -2.73 8.08 0.73
CA LEU A 96 -3.40 6.92 1.32
C LEU A 96 -4.88 6.88 0.94
N GLU A 97 -5.54 8.04 0.94
CA GLU A 97 -6.94 8.11 0.52
C GLU A 97 -7.13 7.67 -0.93
N ILE A 98 -6.23 8.07 -1.80
CA ILE A 98 -6.31 7.67 -3.21
C ILE A 98 -6.01 6.19 -3.37
N ALA A 99 -5.06 5.68 -2.62
CA ALA A 99 -4.59 4.29 -2.74
C ALA A 99 -5.44 3.29 -1.97
N LYS A 100 -6.43 3.74 -1.21
CA LYS A 100 -7.16 2.86 -0.28
C LYS A 100 -7.76 1.60 -0.91
N PRO A 101 -8.19 1.56 -2.17
CA PRO A 101 -8.68 0.31 -2.75
C PRO A 101 -7.64 -0.80 -2.82
N LEU A 102 -6.35 -0.44 -2.71
CA LEU A 102 -5.25 -1.39 -2.80
C LEU A 102 -4.57 -1.66 -1.44
N ILE A 103 -5.05 -1.02 -0.39
CA ILE A 103 -4.48 -1.21 0.96
C ILE A 103 -5.22 -2.23 1.83
#